data_1adea875a00c0e4a9164ee42b9f0c729
#
_entry.id   1adea875a00c0e4a9164ee42b9f0c729
#
_cell.length_a   1.000
_cell.length_b   1.000
_cell.length_c   1.000
_cell.angle_alpha   90.00
_cell.angle_beta   90.00
_cell.angle_gamma   90.00
#
_symmetry.space_group_name_H-M   'P 1'
#
loop_
_entity.id
_entity.type
_entity.pdbx_description
1 polymer ?
#
loop_
_entity_poly.entity_id
_entity_poly.type
_entity_poly.pdbx_seq_one_letter_code
_entity_poly.pdbx_strand_id
1 'polypeptide(L)'
;RLGRSVAIDGEYIVLGADFKQDPTNRTGNVYIFKRTDTTWSQQAKLRSSDAAAEDFFGKTVAIHGDYVIVGAFGGNNNGGTYAGSAYIFQRSDTTWSQQARLLPNDASANSLFGYVVAIRNNVAVIGTNYGEMMSSSQSPRTEVGAAYVFEKSGTTWTQQAKLLPSDPDDNDMFGYAVAISQNNVIVGAPKSDDVRN
;
A
#
# COMPACT_ATOMS: atom_id res chain seq x y z
N ARG A 1 -12.36 -12.48 -2.16
CA ARG A 1 -12.30 -12.29 -0.70
C ARG A 1 -12.58 -10.82 -0.39
N LEU A 2 -13.68 -10.49 0.31
CA LEU A 2 -13.93 -9.15 0.84
C LEU A 2 -13.38 -9.10 2.27
N GLY A 3 -12.78 -7.97 2.66
CA GLY A 3 -12.19 -7.79 3.99
C GLY A 3 -10.79 -8.39 4.15
N ARG A 4 -10.03 -8.50 3.06
CA ARG A 4 -8.60 -8.85 3.10
C ARG A 4 -7.81 -7.83 3.93
N SER A 5 -8.17 -6.57 3.76
CA SER A 5 -7.71 -5.44 4.56
C SER A 5 -8.90 -4.56 4.94
N VAL A 6 -8.85 -3.93 6.08
CA VAL A 6 -9.89 -3.04 6.59
C VAL A 6 -9.26 -1.81 7.21
N ALA A 7 -9.92 -0.68 7.05
CA ALA A 7 -9.57 0.56 7.71
C ALA A 7 -10.86 1.34 8.05
N ILE A 8 -10.81 2.12 9.11
CA ILE A 8 -11.95 2.95 9.56
C ILE A 8 -11.45 4.33 9.96
N ASP A 9 -12.18 5.35 9.54
CA ASP A 9 -12.01 6.72 10.03
C ASP A 9 -13.38 7.41 10.06
N GLY A 10 -13.78 7.88 11.25
CA GLY A 10 -15.08 8.50 11.47
C GLY A 10 -16.25 7.61 11.03
N GLU A 11 -16.99 8.11 10.03
CA GLU A 11 -18.17 7.44 9.47
C GLU A 11 -17.85 6.56 8.25
N TYR A 12 -16.58 6.30 7.94
CA TYR A 12 -16.17 5.56 6.76
C TYR A 12 -15.41 4.30 7.10
N ILE A 13 -15.81 3.19 6.47
CA ILE A 13 -15.08 1.92 6.47
C ILE A 13 -14.62 1.65 5.05
N VAL A 14 -13.36 1.24 4.91
CA VAL A 14 -12.75 0.83 3.65
C VAL A 14 -12.40 -0.64 3.73
N LEU A 15 -12.84 -1.42 2.76
CA LEU A 15 -12.63 -2.87 2.69
C LEU A 15 -11.90 -3.22 1.40
N GLY A 16 -10.74 -3.83 1.51
CA GLY A 16 -10.00 -4.38 0.38
C GLY A 16 -10.49 -5.78 0.00
N ALA A 17 -10.47 -6.06 -1.31
CA ALA A 17 -10.83 -7.32 -1.93
C ALA A 17 -9.83 -7.61 -3.06
N ASP A 18 -8.62 -8.01 -2.70
CA ASP A 18 -7.48 -8.27 -3.60
C ASP A 18 -7.71 -9.44 -4.58
N PHE A 19 -8.58 -10.36 -4.21
CA PHE A 19 -9.01 -11.49 -5.05
C PHE A 19 -10.46 -11.28 -5.50
N LYS A 20 -10.67 -10.78 -6.69
CA LYS A 20 -12.02 -10.75 -7.25
C LYS A 20 -12.40 -12.13 -7.84
N GLN A 21 -13.70 -12.35 -8.05
CA GLN A 21 -14.43 -13.53 -8.52
C GLN A 21 -13.78 -14.42 -9.62
N ASP A 22 -12.76 -13.93 -10.28
CA ASP A 22 -11.97 -14.69 -11.23
C ASP A 22 -10.62 -15.05 -10.61
N PRO A 23 -10.36 -16.32 -10.29
CA PRO A 23 -9.08 -16.75 -9.75
C PRO A 23 -7.92 -16.55 -10.74
N THR A 24 -8.22 -16.30 -12.03
CA THR A 24 -7.23 -16.06 -13.08
C THR A 24 -6.93 -14.58 -13.29
N ASN A 25 -7.74 -13.66 -12.70
CA ASN A 25 -7.58 -12.22 -12.89
C ASN A 25 -7.67 -11.47 -11.55
N ARG A 26 -6.59 -11.48 -10.79
CA ARG A 26 -6.46 -10.88 -9.45
C ARG A 26 -6.24 -9.36 -9.51
N THR A 27 -7.09 -8.64 -10.27
CA THR A 27 -7.00 -7.17 -10.36
C THR A 27 -7.32 -6.49 -9.03
N GLY A 28 -8.27 -7.04 -8.26
CA GLY A 28 -8.71 -6.50 -6.99
C GLY A 28 -9.75 -5.37 -7.09
N ASN A 29 -10.35 -5.04 -5.95
CA ASN A 29 -11.28 -3.92 -5.78
C ASN A 29 -11.21 -3.43 -4.33
N VAL A 30 -11.69 -2.21 -4.09
CA VAL A 30 -11.90 -1.66 -2.76
C VAL A 30 -13.34 -1.15 -2.65
N TYR A 31 -13.95 -1.35 -1.50
CA TYR A 31 -15.31 -0.92 -1.22
C TYR A 31 -15.30 0.06 -0.06
N ILE A 32 -16.06 1.13 -0.20
CA ILE A 32 -16.23 2.13 0.84
C ILE A 32 -17.68 2.08 1.32
N PHE A 33 -17.83 1.98 2.62
CA PHE A 33 -19.11 2.06 3.32
C PHE A 33 -19.16 3.33 4.15
N LYS A 34 -20.30 3.99 4.13
CA LYS A 34 -20.59 5.14 4.98
C LYS A 34 -21.64 4.78 6.01
N ARG A 35 -21.42 5.24 7.24
CA ARG A 35 -22.41 5.19 8.31
C ARG A 35 -23.35 6.38 8.22
N THR A 36 -24.65 6.12 8.34
CA THR A 36 -25.68 7.12 8.60
C THR A 36 -26.50 6.60 9.77
N ASP A 37 -26.46 7.32 10.87
CA ASP A 37 -27.02 6.89 12.15
C ASP A 37 -26.46 5.53 12.59
N THR A 38 -27.28 4.49 12.56
CA THR A 38 -26.91 3.11 12.94
C THR A 38 -26.69 2.20 11.73
N THR A 39 -26.87 2.71 10.51
CA THR A 39 -26.83 1.90 9.29
C THR A 39 -25.56 2.15 8.49
N TRP A 40 -24.93 1.07 8.02
CA TRP A 40 -23.82 1.11 7.08
C TRP A 40 -24.31 0.79 5.68
N SER A 41 -24.04 1.67 4.73
CA SER A 41 -24.38 1.48 3.31
C SER A 41 -23.15 1.60 2.43
N GLN A 42 -23.07 0.79 1.38
CA GLN A 42 -21.99 0.93 0.40
C GLN A 42 -22.14 2.24 -0.35
N GLN A 43 -21.13 3.11 -0.24
CA GLN A 43 -21.10 4.40 -0.94
C GLN A 43 -20.34 4.30 -2.27
N ALA A 44 -19.21 3.56 -2.30
CA ALA A 44 -18.37 3.49 -3.50
C ALA A 44 -17.72 2.11 -3.66
N LYS A 45 -17.32 1.85 -4.91
CA LYS A 45 -16.42 0.77 -5.30
C LYS A 45 -15.29 1.37 -6.11
N LEU A 46 -14.06 1.21 -5.61
CA LEU A 46 -12.87 1.76 -6.24
C LEU A 46 -12.13 0.69 -7.04
N ARG A 47 -11.53 1.13 -8.14
CA ARG A 47 -10.58 0.37 -8.96
C ARG A 47 -9.46 1.32 -9.39
N SER A 48 -8.27 0.81 -9.63
CA SER A 48 -7.24 1.59 -10.30
C SER A 48 -7.64 1.88 -11.74
N SER A 49 -7.25 3.05 -12.24
CA SER A 49 -7.55 3.48 -13.63
C SER A 49 -6.83 2.63 -14.68
N ASP A 50 -5.75 1.96 -14.29
CA ASP A 50 -4.86 1.11 -15.08
C ASP A 50 -4.89 -0.36 -14.62
N ALA A 51 -6.01 -0.80 -14.06
CA ALA A 51 -6.18 -2.13 -13.47
C ALA A 51 -5.80 -3.26 -14.43
N ALA A 52 -4.82 -4.06 -14.04
CA ALA A 52 -4.34 -5.21 -14.77
C ALA A 52 -4.44 -6.52 -13.94
N ALA A 53 -4.27 -7.65 -14.60
CA ALA A 53 -4.20 -8.94 -13.93
C ALA A 53 -3.01 -8.99 -12.95
N GLU A 54 -3.22 -9.65 -11.82
CA GLU A 54 -2.20 -9.84 -10.75
C GLU A 54 -1.77 -8.55 -10.02
N ASP A 55 -2.49 -7.42 -10.17
CA ASP A 55 -2.19 -6.18 -9.45
C ASP A 55 -2.40 -6.30 -7.94
N PHE A 56 -3.34 -7.15 -7.51
CA PHE A 56 -3.76 -7.31 -6.12
C PHE A 56 -4.20 -5.98 -5.46
N PHE A 57 -4.87 -5.10 -6.22
CA PHE A 57 -5.39 -3.84 -5.72
C PHE A 57 -6.35 -4.09 -4.55
N GLY A 58 -6.11 -3.42 -3.42
CA GLY A 58 -6.85 -3.64 -2.18
C GLY A 58 -6.26 -4.72 -1.27
N LYS A 59 -5.04 -5.20 -1.54
CA LYS A 59 -4.27 -6.03 -0.59
C LYS A 59 -4.12 -5.34 0.75
N THR A 60 -3.90 -4.03 0.71
CA THR A 60 -3.80 -3.16 1.87
C THR A 60 -4.52 -1.84 1.61
N VAL A 61 -5.18 -1.31 2.62
CA VAL A 61 -5.90 -0.04 2.56
C VAL A 61 -5.68 0.76 3.84
N ALA A 62 -5.65 2.07 3.72
CA ALA A 62 -5.75 2.98 4.86
C ALA A 62 -6.62 4.18 4.48
N ILE A 63 -7.24 4.81 5.46
CA ILE A 63 -8.09 6.00 5.30
C ILE A 63 -7.74 7.03 6.37
N HIS A 64 -7.73 8.29 5.97
CA HIS A 64 -7.69 9.44 6.87
C HIS A 64 -8.40 10.64 6.23
N GLY A 65 -9.47 11.12 6.87
CA GLY A 65 -10.30 12.20 6.36
C GLY A 65 -10.91 11.88 4.99
N ASP A 66 -10.58 12.71 4.02
CA ASP A 66 -11.07 12.57 2.65
C ASP A 66 -10.14 11.75 1.74
N TYR A 67 -9.13 11.08 2.29
CA TYR A 67 -8.15 10.33 1.53
C TYR A 67 -8.15 8.84 1.89
N VAL A 68 -8.16 8.02 0.85
CA VAL A 68 -7.90 6.57 0.93
C VAL A 68 -6.66 6.28 0.14
N ILE A 69 -5.74 5.52 0.75
CA ILE A 69 -4.62 4.91 0.04
C ILE A 69 -4.86 3.42 -0.12
N VAL A 70 -4.51 2.90 -1.30
CA VAL A 70 -4.69 1.49 -1.66
C VAL A 70 -3.39 0.94 -2.23
N GLY A 71 -2.91 -0.15 -1.69
CA GLY A 71 -1.76 -0.87 -2.22
C GLY A 71 -2.15 -1.89 -3.29
N ALA A 72 -1.28 -2.02 -4.30
CA ALA A 72 -1.38 -2.94 -5.43
C ALA A 72 0.02 -3.48 -5.75
N PHE A 73 0.53 -4.32 -4.86
CA PHE A 73 1.94 -4.74 -4.85
C PHE A 73 2.35 -5.61 -6.05
N GLY A 74 1.39 -6.26 -6.70
CA GLY A 74 1.65 -7.14 -7.85
C GLY A 74 1.73 -6.40 -9.18
N GLY A 75 1.35 -5.11 -9.21
CA GLY A 75 1.30 -4.32 -10.43
C GLY A 75 2.65 -4.19 -11.11
N ASN A 76 2.62 -4.27 -12.45
CA ASN A 76 3.79 -3.94 -13.25
C ASN A 76 3.87 -2.41 -13.43
N ASN A 77 5.07 -1.89 -13.41
CA ASN A 77 5.33 -0.47 -13.66
C ASN A 77 6.67 -0.29 -14.40
N ASN A 78 7.18 0.94 -14.48
CA ASN A 78 8.46 1.25 -15.15
C ASN A 78 9.65 0.50 -14.54
N GLY A 79 9.54 0.00 -13.31
CA GLY A 79 10.55 -0.83 -12.65
C GLY A 79 10.51 -2.31 -13.08
N GLY A 80 9.47 -2.73 -13.82
CA GLY A 80 9.31 -4.10 -14.30
C GLY A 80 8.17 -4.89 -13.63
N THR A 81 8.28 -6.20 -13.71
CA THR A 81 7.29 -7.15 -13.15
C THR A 81 7.30 -7.12 -11.63
N TYR A 82 6.10 -7.11 -11.02
CA TYR A 82 5.91 -7.03 -9.56
C TYR A 82 6.64 -5.86 -8.90
N ALA A 83 6.88 -4.77 -9.63
CA ALA A 83 7.46 -3.57 -9.04
C ALA A 83 6.47 -2.87 -8.10
N GLY A 84 5.17 -3.08 -8.30
CA GLY A 84 4.09 -2.62 -7.43
C GLY A 84 3.72 -1.15 -7.57
N SER A 85 2.58 -0.78 -6.98
CA SER A 85 2.05 0.59 -7.00
C SER A 85 1.22 0.86 -5.74
N ALA A 86 1.02 2.13 -5.41
CA ALA A 86 -0.01 2.56 -4.48
C ALA A 86 -0.88 3.66 -5.13
N TYR A 87 -2.13 3.75 -4.74
CA TYR A 87 -3.09 4.67 -5.33
C TYR A 87 -3.75 5.51 -4.26
N ILE A 88 -3.85 6.80 -4.50
CA ILE A 88 -4.58 7.74 -3.65
C ILE A 88 -5.93 8.03 -4.30
N PHE A 89 -6.97 7.87 -3.51
CA PHE A 89 -8.32 8.33 -3.84
C PHE A 89 -8.70 9.46 -2.91
N GLN A 90 -9.35 10.48 -3.46
CA GLN A 90 -9.87 11.62 -2.72
C GLN A 90 -11.39 11.67 -2.82
N ARG A 91 -12.02 11.95 -1.70
CA ARG A 91 -13.45 12.22 -1.63
C ARG A 91 -13.74 13.71 -1.89
N SER A 92 -14.73 13.95 -2.72
CA SER A 92 -15.41 15.23 -2.84
C SER A 92 -16.91 14.99 -2.69
N ASP A 93 -17.50 15.50 -1.63
CA ASP A 93 -18.88 15.23 -1.22
C ASP A 93 -19.15 13.73 -1.03
N THR A 94 -19.85 13.11 -1.97
CA THR A 94 -20.18 11.67 -1.95
C THR A 94 -19.37 10.85 -2.95
N THR A 95 -18.55 11.51 -3.77
CA THR A 95 -17.80 10.89 -4.87
C THR A 95 -16.35 10.68 -4.48
N TRP A 96 -15.83 9.48 -4.78
CA TRP A 96 -14.43 9.12 -4.62
C TRP A 96 -13.77 9.02 -5.99
N SER A 97 -12.70 9.75 -6.22
CA SER A 97 -11.94 9.74 -7.47
C SER A 97 -10.47 9.46 -7.23
N GLN A 98 -9.83 8.74 -8.16
CA GLN A 98 -8.39 8.55 -8.12
C GLN A 98 -7.68 9.87 -8.35
N GLN A 99 -6.86 10.28 -7.39
CA GLN A 99 -6.07 11.51 -7.44
C GLN A 99 -4.65 11.25 -7.94
N ALA A 100 -4.03 10.15 -7.50
CA ALA A 100 -2.65 9.85 -7.84
C ALA A 100 -2.39 8.33 -7.91
N ARG A 101 -1.40 7.96 -8.72
CA ARG A 101 -0.66 6.70 -8.65
C ARG A 101 0.73 7.03 -8.11
N LEU A 102 1.13 6.37 -7.04
CA LEU A 102 2.44 6.54 -6.41
C LEU A 102 3.36 5.41 -6.85
N LEU A 103 4.55 5.79 -7.28
CA LEU A 103 5.64 4.89 -7.66
C LEU A 103 6.91 5.37 -6.97
N PRO A 104 7.81 4.47 -6.55
CA PRO A 104 9.10 4.89 -6.03
C PRO A 104 10.00 5.43 -7.16
N ASN A 105 10.83 6.42 -6.85
CA ASN A 105 11.77 7.00 -7.84
C ASN A 105 12.81 5.99 -8.34
N ASP A 106 13.08 4.97 -7.53
CA ASP A 106 14.01 3.87 -7.79
C ASP A 106 13.29 2.54 -8.01
N ALA A 107 12.14 2.57 -8.69
CA ALA A 107 11.34 1.39 -8.96
C ALA A 107 12.18 0.27 -9.58
N SER A 108 12.04 -0.94 -9.04
CA SER A 108 12.72 -2.13 -9.53
C SER A 108 11.79 -3.34 -9.57
N ALA A 109 12.09 -4.29 -10.44
CA ALA A 109 11.31 -5.52 -10.55
C ALA A 109 11.32 -6.28 -9.21
N ASN A 110 10.16 -6.84 -8.87
CA ASN A 110 9.93 -7.61 -7.64
C ASN A 110 10.04 -6.79 -6.33
N SER A 111 10.03 -5.45 -6.39
CA SER A 111 10.11 -4.63 -5.17
C SER A 111 8.84 -4.68 -4.32
N LEU A 112 7.73 -5.11 -4.88
CA LEU A 112 6.43 -5.25 -4.20
C LEU A 112 5.98 -3.94 -3.51
N PHE A 113 6.28 -2.78 -4.12
CA PHE A 113 5.86 -1.49 -3.59
C PHE A 113 4.32 -1.44 -3.46
N GLY A 114 3.83 -0.97 -2.32
CA GLY A 114 2.40 -1.04 -2.01
C GLY A 114 1.98 -2.31 -1.25
N TYR A 115 2.95 -3.09 -0.75
CA TYR A 115 2.66 -4.26 0.09
C TYR A 115 1.92 -3.87 1.36
N VAL A 116 2.32 -2.78 1.98
CA VAL A 116 1.64 -2.14 3.11
C VAL A 116 1.58 -0.62 2.91
N VAL A 117 0.50 0.01 3.38
CA VAL A 117 0.30 1.45 3.25
C VAL A 117 -0.25 2.05 4.53
N ALA A 118 0.12 3.30 4.78
CA ALA A 118 -0.49 4.16 5.80
C ALA A 118 -0.67 5.57 5.22
N ILE A 119 -1.69 6.29 5.66
CA ILE A 119 -1.94 7.67 5.29
C ILE A 119 -2.41 8.47 6.50
N ARG A 120 -1.92 9.69 6.63
CA ARG A 120 -2.40 10.66 7.62
C ARG A 120 -2.17 12.07 7.09
N ASN A 121 -3.24 12.88 7.05
CA ASN A 121 -3.19 14.23 6.48
C ASN A 121 -2.59 14.23 5.07
N ASN A 122 -1.49 14.95 4.89
CA ASN A 122 -0.78 15.08 3.62
C ASN A 122 0.41 14.11 3.50
N VAL A 123 0.53 13.13 4.37
CA VAL A 123 1.64 12.18 4.38
C VAL A 123 1.12 10.78 4.11
N ALA A 124 1.75 10.08 3.18
CA ALA A 124 1.56 8.66 2.91
C ALA A 124 2.88 7.91 3.08
N VAL A 125 2.81 6.73 3.68
CA VAL A 125 3.96 5.83 3.84
C VAL A 125 3.62 4.50 3.19
N ILE A 126 4.53 4.02 2.36
CA ILE A 126 4.36 2.79 1.58
C ILE A 126 5.56 1.89 1.85
N GLY A 127 5.28 0.67 2.32
CA GLY A 127 6.30 -0.35 2.52
C GLY A 127 6.44 -1.27 1.31
N THR A 128 7.66 -1.79 1.16
CA THR A 128 8.00 -2.86 0.23
C THR A 128 8.34 -4.11 1.03
N ASN A 129 7.90 -5.26 0.56
CA ASN A 129 8.26 -6.52 1.20
C ASN A 129 8.79 -7.50 0.18
N TYR A 130 10.08 -7.60 0.11
CA TYR A 130 10.78 -8.52 -0.80
C TYR A 130 10.74 -10.00 -0.34
N GLY A 131 10.37 -10.28 0.92
CA GLY A 131 10.62 -11.58 1.55
C GLY A 131 9.64 -12.70 1.29
N GLU A 132 8.35 -12.42 1.07
CA GLU A 132 7.32 -13.48 1.09
C GLU A 132 7.08 -14.19 -0.25
N MET A 133 7.28 -13.55 -1.39
CA MET A 133 6.88 -14.13 -2.67
C MET A 133 7.97 -14.89 -3.41
N MET A 134 9.22 -14.80 -2.99
CA MET A 134 10.37 -15.36 -3.73
C MET A 134 11.06 -16.52 -2.99
N SER A 135 10.32 -17.39 -2.33
CA SER A 135 10.89 -18.56 -1.64
C SER A 135 11.36 -19.69 -2.56
N SER A 136 11.35 -19.50 -3.87
CA SER A 136 11.90 -20.47 -4.83
C SER A 136 13.22 -19.98 -5.41
N SER A 137 14.30 -20.45 -4.81
CA SER A 137 15.64 -20.70 -5.39
C SER A 137 16.06 -19.84 -6.60
N GLN A 138 17.04 -19.00 -6.43
CA GLN A 138 18.05 -18.54 -7.39
C GLN A 138 18.28 -17.03 -7.45
N SER A 139 18.56 -16.39 -6.32
CA SER A 139 19.44 -15.22 -6.36
C SER A 139 20.02 -14.93 -4.98
N PRO A 140 21.28 -14.54 -4.84
CA PRO A 140 21.80 -14.04 -3.58
C PRO A 140 20.99 -12.76 -3.26
N ARG A 141 20.20 -12.79 -2.19
CA ARG A 141 19.30 -11.71 -1.83
C ARG A 141 20.01 -10.75 -0.90
N THR A 142 20.21 -9.54 -1.38
CA THR A 142 20.61 -8.37 -0.59
C THR A 142 19.39 -7.47 -0.32
N GLU A 143 18.19 -8.05 -0.18
CA GLU A 143 16.96 -7.25 -0.18
C GLU A 143 16.43 -7.07 1.23
N VAL A 144 16.87 -6.02 1.85
CA VAL A 144 16.55 -5.63 3.23
C VAL A 144 15.12 -5.13 3.38
N GLY A 145 14.45 -4.77 2.28
CA GLY A 145 13.17 -4.06 2.29
C GLY A 145 13.35 -2.54 2.45
N ALA A 146 12.26 -1.78 2.28
CA ALA A 146 12.26 -0.32 2.40
C ALA A 146 10.87 0.23 2.74
N ALA A 147 10.83 1.44 3.25
CA ALA A 147 9.62 2.24 3.30
C ALA A 147 9.83 3.60 2.62
N TYR A 148 8.79 4.10 1.97
CA TYR A 148 8.83 5.34 1.21
C TYR A 148 7.83 6.32 1.76
N VAL A 149 8.26 7.57 1.94
CA VAL A 149 7.43 8.65 2.43
C VAL A 149 7.08 9.57 1.26
N PHE A 150 5.80 9.79 1.06
CA PHE A 150 5.26 10.75 0.10
C PHE A 150 4.52 11.86 0.84
N GLU A 151 4.66 13.07 0.33
CA GLU A 151 3.96 14.24 0.86
C GLU A 151 3.16 14.94 -0.24
N LYS A 152 1.98 15.42 0.15
CA LYS A 152 1.07 16.16 -0.73
C LYS A 152 1.32 17.66 -0.60
N SER A 153 1.57 18.31 -1.75
CA SER A 153 1.57 19.77 -1.88
C SER A 153 0.62 20.17 -3.00
N GLY A 154 -0.36 21.00 -2.67
CA GLY A 154 -1.45 21.30 -3.60
C GLY A 154 -2.21 20.02 -3.97
N THR A 155 -2.18 19.64 -5.24
CA THR A 155 -2.80 18.40 -5.77
C THR A 155 -1.79 17.30 -6.05
N THR A 156 -0.49 17.55 -5.85
CA THR A 156 0.60 16.65 -6.24
C THR A 156 1.16 15.92 -5.03
N TRP A 157 1.39 14.61 -5.19
CA TRP A 157 2.10 13.77 -4.23
C TRP A 157 3.52 13.53 -4.72
N THR A 158 4.52 13.83 -3.90
CA THR A 158 5.94 13.67 -4.23
C THR A 158 6.64 12.83 -3.19
N GLN A 159 7.55 11.96 -3.64
CA GLN A 159 8.40 11.20 -2.74
C GLN A 159 9.37 12.14 -2.02
N GLN A 160 9.36 12.12 -0.70
CA GLN A 160 10.24 12.91 0.16
C GLN A 160 11.44 12.12 0.66
N ALA A 161 11.23 10.84 0.97
CA ALA A 161 12.26 9.99 1.53
C ALA A 161 12.08 8.52 1.16
N LYS A 162 13.21 7.80 1.13
CA LYS A 162 13.31 6.35 1.25
C LYS A 162 13.94 6.05 2.60
N LEU A 163 13.28 5.24 3.40
CA LEU A 163 13.74 4.80 4.71
C LEU A 163 14.33 3.40 4.57
N LEU A 164 15.53 3.24 5.11
CA LEU A 164 16.25 1.98 5.20
C LEU A 164 16.66 1.76 6.65
N PRO A 165 16.85 0.52 7.12
CA PRO A 165 17.43 0.26 8.44
C PRO A 165 18.89 0.77 8.50
N SER A 166 19.36 1.10 9.70
CA SER A 166 20.74 1.53 9.94
C SER A 166 21.75 0.37 9.88
N ASP A 167 21.27 -0.83 10.09
CA ASP A 167 22.00 -2.09 10.20
C ASP A 167 21.32 -3.16 9.32
N PRO A 168 21.40 -3.00 8.00
CA PRO A 168 20.67 -3.85 7.09
C PRO A 168 21.27 -5.27 7.03
N ASP A 169 20.43 -6.27 7.36
CA ASP A 169 20.75 -7.67 7.14
C ASP A 169 19.81 -8.32 6.12
N ASP A 170 20.29 -9.36 5.46
CA ASP A 170 19.51 -10.08 4.45
C ASP A 170 18.25 -10.67 5.10
N ASN A 171 17.11 -10.41 4.48
CA ASN A 171 15.79 -10.87 4.89
C ASN A 171 15.15 -10.19 6.12
N ASP A 172 15.65 -9.10 6.62
CA ASP A 172 15.06 -8.35 7.75
C ASP A 172 13.59 -7.95 7.53
N MET A 173 13.19 -7.85 6.27
CA MET A 173 11.84 -7.47 5.87
C MET A 173 11.46 -6.06 6.38
N PHE A 174 12.41 -5.11 6.36
CA PHE A 174 12.09 -3.72 6.69
C PHE A 174 11.00 -3.19 5.75
N GLY A 175 10.01 -2.50 6.28
CA GLY A 175 8.85 -2.07 5.50
C GLY A 175 7.70 -3.07 5.48
N TYR A 176 7.78 -4.20 6.22
CA TYR A 176 6.68 -5.17 6.35
C TYR A 176 5.42 -4.54 6.97
N ALA A 177 5.58 -3.67 7.94
CA ALA A 177 4.52 -2.91 8.57
C ALA A 177 4.90 -1.43 8.63
N VAL A 178 3.93 -0.55 8.43
CA VAL A 178 4.12 0.90 8.53
C VAL A 178 2.96 1.54 9.28
N ALA A 179 3.27 2.57 10.05
CA ALA A 179 2.27 3.41 10.72
C ALA A 179 2.70 4.87 10.74
N ILE A 180 1.73 5.77 10.80
CA ILE A 180 1.95 7.21 10.93
C ILE A 180 1.21 7.71 12.16
N SER A 181 1.90 8.47 13.01
CA SER A 181 1.30 9.17 14.13
C SER A 181 1.85 10.59 14.21
N GLN A 182 1.00 11.58 14.02
CA GLN A 182 1.41 13.00 13.94
C GLN A 182 2.53 13.19 12.90
N ASN A 183 3.76 13.50 13.35
CA ASN A 183 4.93 13.72 12.49
C ASN A 183 5.91 12.53 12.51
N ASN A 184 5.51 11.41 13.11
CA ASN A 184 6.36 10.22 13.23
C ASN A 184 5.90 9.12 12.29
N VAL A 185 6.87 8.45 11.69
CA VAL A 185 6.69 7.23 10.90
C VAL A 185 7.33 6.08 11.68
N ILE A 186 6.62 4.97 11.79
CA ILE A 186 7.12 3.72 12.37
C ILE A 186 7.15 2.68 11.26
N VAL A 187 8.27 1.97 11.16
CA VAL A 187 8.49 0.92 10.17
C VAL A 187 8.93 -0.34 10.90
N GLY A 188 8.29 -1.46 10.60
CA GLY A 188 8.61 -2.76 11.17
C GLY A 188 9.50 -3.59 10.27
N ALA A 189 10.44 -4.33 10.90
CA ALA A 189 11.33 -5.33 10.31
C ALA A 189 11.23 -6.64 11.15
N PRO A 190 10.23 -7.50 10.89
CA PRO A 190 9.90 -8.61 11.81
C PRO A 190 10.92 -9.75 11.83
N LYS A 191 11.88 -9.77 10.93
CA LYS A 191 12.94 -10.79 10.87
C LYS A 191 14.33 -10.23 11.17
N SER A 192 14.42 -8.97 11.59
CA SER A 192 15.67 -8.42 12.10
C SER A 192 16.11 -9.26 13.31
N ASP A 193 17.25 -9.88 13.22
CA ASP A 193 17.82 -10.75 14.25
C ASP A 193 18.93 -10.05 15.02
N ASP A 194 18.68 -8.84 15.46
CA ASP A 194 19.58 -8.05 16.32
C ASP A 194 19.99 -8.78 17.61
N VAL A 195 20.37 -10.04 17.51
CA VAL A 195 21.01 -10.77 18.59
C VAL A 195 22.48 -10.42 18.59
N ARG A 196 22.78 -9.19 18.99
CA ARG A 196 24.16 -8.87 19.33
C ARG A 196 24.48 -9.44 20.69
N ASN A 197 25.26 -10.52 20.71
CA ASN A 197 26.00 -10.93 21.89
C ASN A 197 27.00 -9.86 22.31
#